data_11046090f5e18e27f7736fe9c5b53210
#
_entry.id   11046090f5e18e27f7736fe9c5b53210
#
_cell.length_a   1.000
_cell.length_b   1.000
_cell.length_c   1.000
_cell.angle_alpha   90.00
_cell.angle_beta   90.00
_cell.angle_gamma   90.00
#
_symmetry.space_group_name_H-M   'P 1'
#
loop_
_entity.id
_entity.type
_entity.pdbx_description
1 polymer ?
#
loop_
_entity_poly.entity_id
_entity_poly.type
_entity_poly.pdbx_seq_one_letter_code
_entity_poly.pdbx_strand_id
1 'polypeptide(L)'
;GAQPGQARGLTGLVYRAVEGSAQLLGKGAQGVLTRLEPLLASADAQKPGSPQREAVLAALNGVMGDRLAQDANPLATPMGLYQHGQPLDVAALHARGGATGKVLLLVHGLCMNDLQWQRAGHDHGQHLARALGYTPVYVRYNSGLHTSVNGRALAGLIDTLLADWPVPVQTCAVLAHSMGGLVVRSACHQGRQAGQHGLDLRHGVGRH
;
A
#
# COMPACT_ATOMS: atom_id res chain seq x y z
N GLY A 1 -21.70 15.68 3.69
CA GLY A 1 -21.87 15.00 2.42
C GLY A 1 -20.82 15.48 1.45
N ALA A 2 -19.71 14.74 1.31
CA ALA A 2 -18.68 15.03 0.32
C ALA A 2 -19.18 14.63 -1.07
N GLN A 3 -19.10 15.53 -2.03
CA GLN A 3 -19.60 15.32 -3.39
C GLN A 3 -18.76 14.27 -4.15
N PRO A 4 -19.36 13.32 -4.89
CA PRO A 4 -18.65 12.24 -5.58
C PRO A 4 -17.71 12.70 -6.71
N GLY A 5 -17.75 13.95 -7.10
CA GLY A 5 -16.93 14.51 -8.18
C GLY A 5 -15.49 14.89 -7.80
N GLN A 6 -15.23 15.17 -6.52
CA GLN A 6 -13.91 15.66 -6.09
C GLN A 6 -12.84 14.55 -6.03
N ALA A 7 -13.22 13.30 -5.69
CA ALA A 7 -12.28 12.18 -5.66
C ALA A 7 -11.77 11.78 -7.06
N ARG A 8 -12.59 11.95 -8.11
CA ARG A 8 -12.18 11.74 -9.51
C ARG A 8 -11.17 12.79 -10.00
N GLY A 9 -11.28 14.02 -9.52
CA GLY A 9 -10.35 15.10 -9.84
C GLY A 9 -8.97 14.87 -9.26
N LEU A 10 -8.89 14.47 -7.98
CA LEU A 10 -7.62 14.35 -7.27
C LEU A 10 -6.81 13.14 -7.74
N THR A 11 -7.44 11.95 -7.86
CA THR A 11 -6.78 10.75 -8.37
C THR A 11 -6.32 10.94 -9.82
N GLY A 12 -7.13 11.59 -10.65
CA GLY A 12 -6.77 11.93 -12.02
C GLY A 12 -5.68 13.00 -12.12
N LEU A 13 -5.59 13.91 -11.16
CA LEU A 13 -4.58 14.97 -11.10
C LEU A 13 -3.24 14.42 -10.58
N VAL A 14 -3.28 13.55 -9.58
CA VAL A 14 -2.11 12.80 -9.11
C VAL A 14 -1.59 11.88 -10.21
N TYR A 15 -2.45 11.16 -10.92
CA TYR A 15 -2.06 10.30 -12.05
C TYR A 15 -1.41 11.12 -13.19
N ARG A 16 -1.98 12.26 -13.56
CA ARG A 16 -1.40 13.17 -14.56
C ARG A 16 -0.11 13.83 -14.09
N ALA A 17 0.02 14.15 -12.79
CA ALA A 17 1.27 14.63 -12.23
C ALA A 17 2.37 13.56 -12.29
N VAL A 18 2.02 12.30 -12.10
CA VAL A 18 2.93 11.15 -12.16
C VAL A 18 3.28 10.79 -13.61
N GLU A 19 2.32 10.74 -14.53
CA GLU A 19 2.58 10.53 -15.97
C GLU A 19 3.45 11.66 -16.55
N GLY A 20 3.17 12.91 -16.15
CA GLY A 20 4.01 14.04 -16.54
C GLY A 20 5.40 14.02 -15.91
N SER A 21 5.58 13.40 -14.73
CA SER A 21 6.91 13.26 -14.10
C SER A 21 7.72 12.11 -14.66
N ALA A 22 7.10 11.06 -15.16
CA ALA A 22 7.81 10.00 -15.91
C ALA A 22 8.48 10.54 -17.19
N GLN A 23 7.88 11.57 -17.82
CA GLN A 23 8.50 12.32 -18.95
C GLN A 23 9.52 13.37 -18.48
N LEU A 24 9.57 13.68 -17.17
CA LEU A 24 10.43 14.71 -16.56
C LEU A 24 11.60 14.12 -15.75
N LEU A 25 11.88 12.82 -15.86
CA LEU A 25 13.06 12.19 -15.26
C LEU A 25 14.40 12.88 -15.62
N GLY A 26 14.38 13.79 -16.61
CA GLY A 26 15.49 14.68 -16.96
C GLY A 26 15.49 16.06 -16.27
N LYS A 27 14.44 16.47 -15.55
CA LYS A 27 14.32 17.81 -14.95
C LYS A 27 14.24 17.84 -13.41
N GLY A 28 14.47 16.71 -12.76
CA GLY A 28 14.73 16.61 -11.33
C GLY A 28 13.50 16.78 -10.39
N ALA A 29 13.74 16.53 -9.13
CA ALA A 29 12.82 16.63 -8.00
C ALA A 29 12.03 17.95 -7.92
N GLN A 30 12.61 19.05 -8.39
CA GLN A 30 12.01 20.37 -8.40
C GLN A 30 10.73 20.44 -9.22
N GLY A 31 10.69 19.79 -10.39
CA GLY A 31 9.50 19.78 -11.25
C GLY A 31 8.31 19.01 -10.67
N VAL A 32 8.59 17.99 -9.85
CA VAL A 32 7.55 17.22 -9.13
C VAL A 32 7.01 18.04 -7.97
N LEU A 33 7.88 18.67 -7.18
CA LEU A 33 7.50 19.50 -6.05
C LEU A 33 6.63 20.67 -6.49
N THR A 34 7.00 21.38 -7.57
CA THR A 34 6.21 22.50 -8.12
C THR A 34 4.80 22.07 -8.54
N ARG A 35 4.61 20.83 -9.00
CA ARG A 35 3.30 20.31 -9.38
C ARG A 35 2.47 19.81 -8.20
N LEU A 36 3.14 19.38 -7.13
CA LEU A 36 2.49 18.94 -5.90
C LEU A 36 2.19 20.13 -4.95
N GLU A 37 2.90 21.24 -5.12
CA GLU A 37 2.76 22.44 -4.28
C GLU A 37 1.31 22.94 -4.15
N PRO A 38 0.52 23.10 -5.24
CA PRO A 38 -0.88 23.52 -5.10
C PRO A 38 -1.76 22.47 -4.40
N LEU A 39 -1.39 21.19 -4.47
CA LEU A 39 -2.09 20.13 -3.75
C LEU A 39 -1.73 20.12 -2.26
N LEU A 40 -0.47 20.40 -1.93
CA LEU A 40 0.02 20.56 -0.55
C LEU A 40 -0.55 21.83 0.12
N ALA A 41 -0.80 22.89 -0.66
CA ALA A 41 -1.36 24.14 -0.16
C ALA A 41 -2.85 24.07 0.14
N SER A 42 -3.56 23.01 -0.29
CA SER A 42 -4.98 22.87 0.02
C SER A 42 -5.21 22.64 1.52
N ALA A 43 -6.23 23.30 2.09
CA ALA A 43 -6.56 23.18 3.51
C ALA A 43 -6.82 21.72 3.94
N ASP A 44 -7.37 20.88 3.04
CA ASP A 44 -7.61 19.46 3.31
C ASP A 44 -6.33 18.63 3.31
N ALA A 45 -5.32 18.97 2.50
CA ALA A 45 -4.02 18.32 2.51
C ALA A 45 -3.17 18.69 3.74
N GLN A 46 -3.51 19.78 4.43
CA GLN A 46 -2.82 20.16 5.67
C GLN A 46 -3.31 19.37 6.89
N LYS A 47 -4.48 18.74 6.81
CA LYS A 47 -5.01 17.93 7.91
C LYS A 47 -4.28 16.58 7.97
N PRO A 48 -3.63 16.22 9.11
CA PRO A 48 -3.02 14.91 9.30
C PRO A 48 -4.03 13.79 9.02
N GLY A 49 -3.62 12.77 8.24
CA GLY A 49 -4.46 11.61 7.93
C GLY A 49 -5.60 11.87 6.95
N SER A 50 -5.72 13.06 6.35
CA SER A 50 -6.72 13.29 5.31
C SER A 50 -6.41 12.47 4.05
N PRO A 51 -7.43 11.96 3.32
CA PRO A 51 -7.21 11.21 2.08
C PRO A 51 -6.40 11.99 1.04
N GLN A 52 -6.55 13.32 1.01
CA GLN A 52 -5.81 14.22 0.12
C GLN A 52 -4.33 14.23 0.46
N ARG A 53 -3.99 14.40 1.74
CA ARG A 53 -2.61 14.36 2.22
C ARG A 53 -1.96 13.01 1.94
N GLU A 54 -2.65 11.94 2.24
CA GLU A 54 -2.15 10.59 2.02
C GLU A 54 -1.92 10.30 0.52
N ALA A 55 -2.77 10.81 -0.37
CA ALA A 55 -2.58 10.70 -1.82
C ALA A 55 -1.36 11.49 -2.30
N VAL A 56 -1.13 12.68 -1.77
CA VAL A 56 0.06 13.50 -2.08
C VAL A 56 1.33 12.81 -1.58
N LEU A 57 1.32 12.29 -0.36
CA LEU A 57 2.44 11.53 0.20
C LEU A 57 2.76 10.28 -0.62
N ALA A 58 1.73 9.56 -1.08
CA ALA A 58 1.90 8.39 -1.95
C ALA A 58 2.57 8.75 -3.28
N ALA A 59 2.13 9.86 -3.91
CA ALA A 59 2.75 10.36 -5.14
C ALA A 59 4.19 10.80 -4.92
N LEU A 60 4.46 11.54 -3.84
CA LEU A 60 5.80 12.01 -3.49
C LEU A 60 6.74 10.82 -3.23
N ASN A 61 6.30 9.84 -2.46
CA ASN A 61 7.08 8.63 -2.21
C ASN A 61 7.30 7.82 -3.48
N GLY A 62 6.33 7.73 -4.39
CA GLY A 62 6.52 7.02 -5.65
C GLY A 62 7.60 7.61 -6.55
N VAL A 63 7.78 8.94 -6.51
CA VAL A 63 8.72 9.65 -7.41
C VAL A 63 10.08 9.91 -6.75
N MET A 64 10.10 10.17 -5.45
CA MET A 64 11.30 10.61 -4.70
C MET A 64 11.54 9.77 -3.45
N GLY A 65 10.91 8.62 -3.34
CA GLY A 65 10.91 7.84 -2.10
C GLY A 65 12.28 7.32 -1.69
N ASP A 66 13.13 7.00 -2.65
CA ASP A 66 14.52 6.63 -2.45
C ASP A 66 15.31 7.76 -1.80
N ARG A 67 15.17 8.98 -2.32
CA ARG A 67 15.83 10.17 -1.79
C ARG A 67 15.29 10.54 -0.41
N LEU A 68 13.97 10.52 -0.23
CA LEU A 68 13.36 10.78 1.07
C LEU A 68 13.87 9.80 2.14
N ALA A 69 14.04 8.53 1.79
CA ALA A 69 14.57 7.53 2.71
C ALA A 69 16.07 7.74 3.00
N GLN A 70 16.88 8.07 1.98
CA GLN A 70 18.31 8.36 2.15
C GLN A 70 18.55 9.56 3.07
N ASP A 71 17.73 10.61 2.94
CA ASP A 71 17.81 11.82 3.72
C ASP A 71 17.12 11.70 5.10
N ALA A 72 16.63 10.50 5.47
CA ALA A 72 15.84 10.26 6.68
C ALA A 72 14.67 11.25 6.83
N ASN A 73 14.07 11.64 5.71
CA ASN A 73 13.02 12.65 5.68
C ASN A 73 11.72 12.09 6.30
N PRO A 74 11.06 12.83 7.21
CA PRO A 74 9.83 12.38 7.85
C PRO A 74 8.64 12.15 6.88
N LEU A 75 8.75 12.59 5.63
CA LEU A 75 7.77 12.31 4.58
C LEU A 75 8.00 10.96 3.88
N ALA A 76 9.12 10.26 4.17
CA ALA A 76 9.32 8.90 3.71
C ALA A 76 8.32 7.97 4.42
N THR A 77 7.50 7.30 3.65
CA THR A 77 6.47 6.39 4.17
C THR A 77 7.12 5.08 4.66
N PRO A 78 7.09 4.74 5.94
CA PRO A 78 7.55 3.44 6.41
C PRO A 78 6.60 2.34 5.92
N MET A 79 7.14 1.13 5.72
CA MET A 79 6.28 -0.02 5.44
C MET A 79 5.51 -0.42 6.70
N GLY A 80 4.20 -0.64 6.54
CA GLY A 80 3.33 -1.02 7.66
C GLY A 80 2.05 -1.68 7.18
N LEU A 81 1.34 -2.26 8.14
CA LEU A 81 0.04 -2.89 7.93
C LEU A 81 -1.07 -1.97 8.41
N TYR A 82 -2.13 -1.90 7.63
CA TYR A 82 -3.23 -0.99 7.85
C TYR A 82 -4.58 -1.68 7.70
N GLN A 83 -5.59 -1.14 8.37
CA GLN A 83 -6.99 -1.49 8.17
C GLN A 83 -7.84 -0.23 8.35
N HIS A 84 -8.75 0.04 7.42
CA HIS A 84 -9.57 1.25 7.41
C HIS A 84 -8.76 2.57 7.49
N GLY A 85 -7.59 2.60 6.87
CA GLY A 85 -6.71 3.78 6.84
C GLY A 85 -5.94 4.03 8.15
N GLN A 86 -6.06 3.15 9.13
CA GLN A 86 -5.34 3.20 10.40
C GLN A 86 -4.32 2.06 10.50
N PRO A 87 -3.21 2.24 11.23
CA PRO A 87 -2.31 1.13 11.53
C PRO A 87 -3.08 -0.06 12.10
N LEU A 88 -2.73 -1.27 11.67
CA LEU A 88 -3.37 -2.49 12.12
C LEU A 88 -3.08 -2.72 13.60
N ASP A 89 -4.13 -2.78 14.40
CA ASP A 89 -4.11 -3.26 15.77
C ASP A 89 -4.68 -4.68 15.82
N VAL A 90 -3.78 -5.66 15.89
CA VAL A 90 -4.14 -7.09 15.90
C VAL A 90 -4.93 -7.46 17.15
N ALA A 91 -4.61 -6.88 18.31
CA ALA A 91 -5.30 -7.14 19.55
C ALA A 91 -6.75 -6.59 19.52
N ALA A 92 -6.93 -5.36 19.05
CA ALA A 92 -8.26 -4.79 18.87
C ALA A 92 -9.06 -5.54 17.79
N LEU A 93 -8.40 -6.02 16.73
CA LEU A 93 -9.04 -6.85 15.71
C LEU A 93 -9.57 -8.17 16.31
N HIS A 94 -8.78 -8.81 17.16
CA HIS A 94 -9.17 -10.04 17.85
C HIS A 94 -10.33 -9.81 18.82
N ALA A 95 -10.23 -8.77 19.64
CA ALA A 95 -11.24 -8.44 20.65
C ALA A 95 -12.64 -8.22 20.07
N ARG A 96 -12.74 -7.71 18.83
CA ARG A 96 -14.02 -7.54 18.12
C ARG A 96 -14.43 -8.75 17.26
N GLY A 97 -13.71 -9.88 17.35
CA GLY A 97 -13.99 -11.09 16.56
C GLY A 97 -13.74 -10.94 15.05
N GLY A 98 -12.92 -9.95 14.65
CA GLY A 98 -12.65 -9.64 13.25
C GLY A 98 -11.52 -10.46 12.61
N ALA A 99 -10.73 -11.18 13.42
CA ALA A 99 -9.65 -12.02 12.91
C ALA A 99 -10.17 -13.42 12.53
N THR A 100 -9.93 -13.83 11.30
CA THR A 100 -10.22 -15.19 10.81
C THR A 100 -8.93 -15.95 10.53
N GLY A 101 -8.99 -17.27 10.37
CA GLY A 101 -7.85 -18.08 9.93
C GLY A 101 -7.43 -17.84 8.47
N LYS A 102 -8.12 -16.96 7.75
CA LYS A 102 -7.82 -16.61 6.37
C LYS A 102 -7.41 -15.14 6.29
N VAL A 103 -6.17 -14.86 5.97
CA VAL A 103 -5.61 -13.51 5.85
C VAL A 103 -5.50 -13.14 4.37
N LEU A 104 -6.00 -11.96 4.00
CA LEU A 104 -5.83 -11.39 2.65
C LEU A 104 -4.97 -10.13 2.72
N LEU A 105 -3.75 -10.20 2.21
CA LEU A 105 -2.86 -9.06 2.08
C LEU A 105 -3.16 -8.31 0.77
N LEU A 106 -3.31 -6.99 0.84
CA LEU A 106 -3.50 -6.14 -0.32
C LEU A 106 -2.28 -5.22 -0.49
N VAL A 107 -1.58 -5.36 -1.61
CA VAL A 107 -0.32 -4.64 -1.91
C VAL A 107 -0.54 -3.70 -3.08
N HIS A 108 -0.46 -2.40 -2.83
CA HIS A 108 -0.72 -1.35 -3.83
C HIS A 108 0.41 -1.19 -4.86
N GLY A 109 0.16 -0.41 -5.92
CA GLY A 109 1.12 -0.08 -6.97
C GLY A 109 1.95 1.18 -6.71
N LEU A 110 2.68 1.59 -7.75
CA LEU A 110 3.49 2.81 -7.74
C LEU A 110 2.61 4.05 -7.49
N CYS A 111 3.09 4.98 -6.66
CA CYS A 111 2.41 6.23 -6.31
C CYS A 111 1.03 6.03 -5.67
N MET A 112 0.76 4.87 -5.12
CA MET A 112 -0.48 4.50 -4.44
C MET A 112 -0.25 4.28 -2.94
N ASN A 113 -1.36 4.12 -2.21
CA ASN A 113 -1.39 3.70 -0.80
C ASN A 113 -2.56 2.74 -0.53
N ASP A 114 -2.73 2.33 0.72
CA ASP A 114 -3.80 1.43 1.16
C ASP A 114 -5.22 1.98 0.96
N LEU A 115 -5.41 3.31 0.99
CA LEU A 115 -6.74 3.92 0.82
C LEU A 115 -7.29 3.81 -0.60
N GLN A 116 -6.43 3.59 -1.59
CA GLN A 116 -6.84 3.53 -3.00
C GLN A 116 -7.46 2.19 -3.41
N TRP A 117 -7.47 1.20 -2.52
CA TRP A 117 -8.29 0.01 -2.68
C TRP A 117 -9.79 0.30 -2.53
N GLN A 118 -10.11 1.49 -1.99
CA GLN A 118 -11.47 2.02 -1.90
C GLN A 118 -11.75 2.93 -3.09
N ARG A 119 -12.75 2.60 -3.89
CA ARG A 119 -13.16 3.41 -5.03
C ARG A 119 -14.68 3.50 -5.13
N ALA A 120 -15.20 4.73 -5.21
CA ALA A 120 -16.64 5.00 -5.36
C ALA A 120 -17.52 4.28 -4.31
N GLY A 121 -17.06 4.22 -3.06
CA GLY A 121 -17.78 3.54 -1.97
C GLY A 121 -17.61 2.02 -1.94
N HIS A 122 -16.84 1.45 -2.87
CA HIS A 122 -16.52 0.03 -2.93
C HIS A 122 -15.08 -0.20 -2.47
N ASP A 123 -14.88 -1.13 -1.54
CA ASP A 123 -13.59 -1.60 -1.08
C ASP A 123 -13.37 -3.04 -1.56
N HIS A 124 -12.39 -3.22 -2.44
CA HIS A 124 -12.09 -4.53 -3.05
C HIS A 124 -11.71 -5.58 -2.01
N GLY A 125 -10.90 -5.20 -1.01
CA GLY A 125 -10.49 -6.11 0.05
C GLY A 125 -11.66 -6.53 0.93
N GLN A 126 -12.49 -5.58 1.34
CA GLN A 126 -13.70 -5.85 2.13
C GLN A 126 -14.71 -6.72 1.38
N HIS A 127 -14.86 -6.49 0.07
CA HIS A 127 -15.75 -7.30 -0.75
C HIS A 127 -15.30 -8.77 -0.81
N LEU A 128 -14.01 -9.00 -1.11
CA LEU A 128 -13.43 -10.34 -1.13
C LEU A 128 -13.45 -10.99 0.25
N ALA A 129 -13.18 -10.22 1.30
CA ALA A 129 -13.23 -10.70 2.67
C ALA A 129 -14.61 -11.25 3.02
N ARG A 130 -15.67 -10.48 2.73
CA ARG A 130 -17.06 -10.92 2.99
C ARG A 130 -17.46 -12.13 2.15
N ALA A 131 -17.07 -12.16 0.87
CA ALA A 131 -17.44 -13.24 -0.03
C ALA A 131 -16.74 -14.56 0.30
N LEU A 132 -15.50 -14.52 0.79
CA LEU A 132 -14.61 -15.68 0.93
C LEU A 132 -14.16 -15.95 2.38
N GLY A 133 -14.58 -15.15 3.34
CA GLY A 133 -14.27 -15.29 4.76
C GLY A 133 -12.83 -14.91 5.12
N TYR A 134 -12.20 -14.00 4.37
CA TYR A 134 -10.87 -13.48 4.68
C TYR A 134 -10.93 -12.28 5.63
N THR A 135 -9.87 -12.09 6.39
CA THR A 135 -9.59 -10.81 7.07
C THR A 135 -8.65 -9.99 6.17
N PRO A 136 -9.10 -8.84 5.63
CA PRO A 136 -8.26 -8.01 4.76
C PRO A 136 -7.27 -7.18 5.58
N VAL A 137 -6.01 -7.17 5.14
CA VAL A 137 -4.92 -6.39 5.69
C VAL A 137 -4.23 -5.66 4.55
N TYR A 138 -4.09 -4.35 4.65
CA TYR A 138 -3.55 -3.50 3.60
C TYR A 138 -2.11 -3.14 3.91
N VAL A 139 -1.24 -3.29 2.93
CA VAL A 139 0.16 -2.89 3.03
C VAL A 139 0.31 -1.47 2.52
N ARG A 140 0.87 -0.57 3.34
CA ARG A 140 1.31 0.76 2.94
C ARG A 140 2.83 0.77 2.93
N TYR A 141 3.43 1.30 1.88
CA TYR A 141 4.89 1.32 1.75
C TYR A 141 5.37 2.44 0.81
N ASN A 142 6.66 2.76 0.91
CA ASN A 142 7.34 3.69 0.02
C ASN A 142 7.57 3.03 -1.34
N SER A 143 6.71 3.34 -2.31
CA SER A 143 6.76 2.73 -3.63
C SER A 143 7.92 3.23 -4.51
N GLY A 144 8.66 4.25 -4.09
CA GLY A 144 9.87 4.74 -4.79
C GLY A 144 11.14 4.02 -4.40
N LEU A 145 11.11 3.14 -3.38
CA LEU A 145 12.25 2.31 -3.06
C LEU A 145 12.42 1.17 -4.07
N HIS A 146 13.66 0.70 -4.20
CA HIS A 146 13.95 -0.45 -5.06
C HIS A 146 13.11 -1.67 -4.66
N THR A 147 12.61 -2.40 -5.66
CA THR A 147 11.70 -3.55 -5.47
C THR A 147 12.27 -4.62 -4.54
N SER A 148 13.59 -4.84 -4.57
CA SER A 148 14.25 -5.81 -3.66
C SER A 148 14.29 -5.35 -2.21
N VAL A 149 14.39 -4.03 -1.96
CA VAL A 149 14.32 -3.45 -0.61
C VAL A 149 12.90 -3.62 -0.06
N ASN A 150 11.90 -3.21 -0.84
CA ASN A 150 10.50 -3.40 -0.47
C ASN A 150 10.13 -4.88 -0.31
N GLY A 151 10.66 -5.76 -1.18
CA GLY A 151 10.40 -7.19 -1.09
C GLY A 151 10.94 -7.81 0.20
N ARG A 152 12.17 -7.44 0.60
CA ARG A 152 12.75 -7.92 1.87
C ARG A 152 11.96 -7.41 3.08
N ALA A 153 11.60 -6.14 3.08
CA ALA A 153 10.78 -5.56 4.15
C ALA A 153 9.41 -6.24 4.23
N LEU A 154 8.76 -6.50 3.09
CA LEU A 154 7.47 -7.18 3.02
C LEU A 154 7.56 -8.62 3.53
N ALA A 155 8.62 -9.37 3.19
CA ALA A 155 8.81 -10.73 3.69
C ALA A 155 8.86 -10.75 5.22
N GLY A 156 9.71 -9.92 5.84
CA GLY A 156 9.78 -9.82 7.30
C GLY A 156 8.48 -9.36 7.95
N LEU A 157 7.77 -8.44 7.31
CA LEU A 157 6.49 -7.94 7.81
C LEU A 157 5.40 -9.04 7.79
N ILE A 158 5.38 -9.88 6.75
CA ILE A 158 4.45 -11.02 6.66
C ILE A 158 4.78 -12.05 7.73
N ASP A 159 6.05 -12.37 7.94
CA ASP A 159 6.44 -13.34 8.98
C ASP A 159 6.00 -12.86 10.37
N THR A 160 6.23 -11.59 10.69
CA THR A 160 5.77 -10.98 11.94
C THR A 160 4.25 -11.03 12.06
N LEU A 161 3.53 -10.64 11.00
CA LEU A 161 2.07 -10.69 11.00
C LEU A 161 1.53 -12.10 11.27
N LEU A 162 2.10 -13.11 10.61
CA LEU A 162 1.63 -14.50 10.75
C LEU A 162 1.97 -15.07 12.13
N ALA A 163 3.11 -14.68 12.72
CA ALA A 163 3.51 -15.09 14.06
C ALA A 163 2.61 -14.47 15.15
N ASP A 164 2.23 -13.20 14.97
CA ASP A 164 1.42 -12.44 15.92
C ASP A 164 -0.10 -12.58 15.66
N TRP A 165 -0.50 -13.33 14.62
CA TRP A 165 -1.92 -13.47 14.28
C TRP A 165 -2.68 -14.21 15.39
N PRO A 166 -3.83 -13.68 15.86
CA PRO A 166 -4.45 -14.11 17.11
C PRO A 166 -5.21 -15.44 17.02
N VAL A 167 -5.34 -15.99 15.83
CA VAL A 167 -5.97 -17.30 15.58
C VAL A 167 -5.10 -18.11 14.60
N PRO A 168 -5.18 -19.45 14.60
CA PRO A 168 -4.39 -20.25 13.67
C PRO A 168 -4.63 -19.85 12.22
N VAL A 169 -3.57 -19.48 11.50
CA VAL A 169 -3.64 -19.10 10.09
C VAL A 169 -3.72 -20.35 9.23
N GLN A 170 -4.82 -20.49 8.51
CA GLN A 170 -5.08 -21.59 7.56
C GLN A 170 -4.63 -21.22 6.14
N THR A 171 -4.81 -19.95 5.78
CA THR A 171 -4.49 -19.45 4.45
C THR A 171 -4.07 -17.98 4.54
N CYS A 172 -2.95 -17.66 3.89
CA CYS A 172 -2.55 -16.29 3.61
C CYS A 172 -2.55 -16.09 2.10
N ALA A 173 -3.46 -15.26 1.61
CA ALA A 173 -3.55 -14.88 0.20
C ALA A 173 -3.04 -13.46 -0.01
N VAL A 174 -2.51 -13.17 -1.20
CA VAL A 174 -2.04 -11.82 -1.54
C VAL A 174 -2.71 -11.35 -2.83
N LEU A 175 -3.32 -10.18 -2.76
CA LEU A 175 -3.81 -9.43 -3.91
C LEU A 175 -2.89 -8.24 -4.14
N ALA A 176 -2.22 -8.21 -5.28
CA ALA A 176 -1.28 -7.16 -5.61
C ALA A 176 -1.71 -6.42 -6.89
N HIS A 177 -1.54 -5.09 -6.88
CA HIS A 177 -1.82 -4.25 -8.03
C HIS A 177 -0.52 -3.72 -8.66
N SER A 178 -0.36 -3.89 -9.98
CA SER A 178 0.75 -3.30 -10.76
C SER A 178 2.12 -3.64 -10.15
N MET A 179 2.95 -2.63 -9.83
CA MET A 179 4.27 -2.80 -9.21
C MET A 179 4.22 -3.60 -7.90
N GLY A 180 3.11 -3.57 -7.16
CA GLY A 180 2.93 -4.40 -5.97
C GLY A 180 3.14 -5.89 -6.25
N GLY A 181 2.82 -6.37 -7.45
CA GLY A 181 3.11 -7.73 -7.87
C GLY A 181 4.60 -8.05 -7.95
N LEU A 182 5.42 -7.09 -8.35
CA LEU A 182 6.88 -7.24 -8.37
C LEU A 182 7.46 -7.27 -6.95
N VAL A 183 6.92 -6.44 -6.05
CA VAL A 183 7.30 -6.42 -4.63
C VAL A 183 6.97 -7.76 -3.97
N VAL A 184 5.76 -8.29 -4.19
CA VAL A 184 5.34 -9.60 -3.68
C VAL A 184 6.23 -10.72 -4.23
N ARG A 185 6.50 -10.72 -5.54
CA ARG A 185 7.41 -11.70 -6.15
C ARG A 185 8.81 -11.64 -5.54
N SER A 186 9.33 -10.44 -5.29
CA SER A 186 10.61 -10.24 -4.61
C SER A 186 10.56 -10.76 -3.16
N ALA A 187 9.48 -10.51 -2.41
CA ALA A 187 9.29 -11.02 -1.06
C ALA A 187 9.31 -12.55 -1.03
N CYS A 188 8.60 -13.22 -1.95
CA CYS A 188 8.60 -14.68 -2.07
C CYS A 188 9.99 -15.25 -2.35
N HIS A 189 10.78 -14.58 -3.21
CA HIS A 189 12.15 -14.99 -3.51
C HIS A 189 13.06 -14.89 -2.27
N GLN A 190 12.97 -13.78 -1.55
CA GLN A 190 13.73 -13.53 -0.31
C GLN A 190 13.35 -14.53 0.79
N GLY A 191 12.06 -14.79 1.00
CA GLY A 191 11.57 -15.73 2.00
C GLY A 191 12.09 -17.16 1.76
N ARG A 192 12.11 -17.61 0.51
CA ARG A 192 12.69 -18.93 0.15
C ARG A 192 14.18 -19.02 0.44
N GLN A 193 14.95 -17.96 0.14
CA GLN A 193 16.38 -17.92 0.42
C GLN A 193 16.69 -17.95 1.92
N ALA A 194 15.83 -17.35 2.74
CA ALA A 194 15.95 -17.34 4.19
C ALA A 194 15.46 -18.61 4.87
N GLY A 195 14.96 -19.61 4.12
CA GLY A 195 14.38 -20.84 4.68
C GLY A 195 13.03 -20.61 5.39
N GLN A 196 12.40 -19.46 5.14
CA GLN A 196 11.12 -19.09 5.70
C GLN A 196 9.98 -19.78 4.95
N HIS A 197 9.31 -20.72 5.60
CA HIS A 197 8.26 -21.56 4.99
C HIS A 197 6.87 -20.90 5.01
N GLY A 198 6.74 -19.69 5.53
CA GLY A 198 5.45 -18.98 5.68
C GLY A 198 4.82 -18.47 4.38
N LEU A 199 5.59 -18.33 3.31
CA LEU A 199 5.16 -17.76 2.02
C LEU A 199 5.12 -18.83 0.92
N ASP A 200 4.43 -19.97 1.14
CA ASP A 200 4.08 -20.87 0.04
C ASP A 200 2.84 -20.32 -0.71
N LEU A 201 3.08 -19.27 -1.48
CA LEU A 201 2.07 -18.67 -2.35
C LEU A 201 1.79 -19.63 -3.50
N ARG A 202 0.78 -20.47 -3.35
CA ARG A 202 0.25 -21.23 -4.47
C ARG A 202 -0.36 -20.26 -5.47
N HIS A 203 0.24 -20.15 -6.63
CA HIS A 203 -0.25 -19.36 -7.74
C HIS A 203 -1.54 -19.99 -8.27
N GLY A 204 -2.68 -19.47 -7.84
CA GLY A 204 -3.95 -19.69 -8.49
C GLY A 204 -4.02 -18.84 -9.76
N VAL A 205 -3.40 -19.28 -10.85
CA VAL A 205 -3.68 -18.72 -12.18
C VAL A 205 -5.00 -19.34 -12.62
N GLY A 206 -6.09 -18.59 -12.48
CA GLY A 206 -7.35 -18.93 -13.11
C GLY A 206 -7.14 -18.94 -14.62
N ARG A 207 -7.18 -20.13 -15.22
CA ARG A 207 -7.35 -20.26 -16.68
C ARG A 207 -8.84 -20.05 -16.96
N HIS A 208 -9.13 -19.01 -17.70
CA HIS A 208 -10.36 -18.88 -18.48
C HIS A 208 -10.03 -19.07 -19.95
#